data_9e0e563b3c8a7ac1ebd2744b84ace8ac
#
_entry.id   9e0e563b3c8a7ac1ebd2744b84ace8ac
#
_cell.length_a   1.000
_cell.length_b   1.000
_cell.length_c   1.000
_cell.angle_alpha   90.00
_cell.angle_beta   90.00
_cell.angle_gamma   90.00
#
_symmetry.space_group_name_H-M   'P 1'
#
loop_
_entity.id
_entity.type
_entity.pdbx_description
1 polymer ?
#
loop_
_entity_poly.entity_id
_entity_poly.type
_entity_poly.pdbx_seq_one_letter_code
_entity_poly.pdbx_strand_id
1 'polypeptide(L)'
;MAEKQVQEYPVVYLQCAACSGCAVSILNSVSPSIKHVLIDEVIPGKHVNLRFHPTVMAASGDLALQVLEDTAYDCAQGYLLIIEGAIPTAADGAYGSVGEREGHPIPMLQHVRELGEWALATIALGTCAAFGGIPAAKPNPSGCISVREAYETAGIHTPLINVPGCPPHPDWFVGTVAHVLLRGLPGPEALDEHLRPKAFYGQLIHENCPRRAYFDEGKFAKKFGDEGCLYELGCKGPITHADCPLRHWNNGTNWVIGNNAPCNGCVE
;
A
#
# COMPACT_ATOMS: atom_id res chain seq x y z
N MET A 1 -1.96 -7.39 -40.68
CA MET A 1 -1.48 -7.68 -39.31
C MET A 1 -2.59 -7.21 -38.38
N ALA A 2 -3.21 -8.10 -37.62
CA ALA A 2 -4.24 -7.69 -36.66
C ALA A 2 -3.55 -6.80 -35.62
N GLU A 3 -4.06 -5.59 -35.39
CA GLU A 3 -3.65 -4.75 -34.28
C GLU A 3 -3.84 -5.52 -32.99
N LYS A 4 -2.77 -5.72 -32.25
CA LYS A 4 -2.81 -6.39 -30.96
C LYS A 4 -3.54 -5.44 -30.01
N GLN A 5 -4.80 -5.75 -29.70
CA GLN A 5 -5.60 -4.92 -28.81
C GLN A 5 -4.98 -5.00 -27.42
N VAL A 6 -4.44 -3.89 -26.95
CA VAL A 6 -3.88 -3.75 -25.59
C VAL A 6 -5.05 -3.58 -24.63
N GLN A 7 -5.13 -4.44 -23.61
CA GLN A 7 -6.13 -4.31 -22.56
C GLN A 7 -5.66 -3.27 -21.56
N GLU A 8 -6.44 -2.20 -21.40
CA GLU A 8 -6.18 -1.18 -20.40
C GLU A 8 -6.83 -1.53 -19.05
N TYR A 9 -6.10 -1.27 -17.98
CA TYR A 9 -6.58 -1.39 -16.60
C TYR A 9 -6.58 0.00 -15.96
N PRO A 10 -7.75 0.63 -15.85
CA PRO A 10 -7.86 1.92 -15.18
C PRO A 10 -7.46 1.80 -13.71
N VAL A 11 -6.69 2.76 -13.23
CA VAL A 11 -6.23 2.84 -11.85
C VAL A 11 -6.52 4.23 -11.29
N VAL A 12 -7.14 4.28 -10.12
CA VAL A 12 -7.32 5.48 -9.32
C VAL A 12 -6.43 5.36 -8.08
N TYR A 13 -5.55 6.33 -7.87
CA TYR A 13 -4.72 6.44 -6.69
C TYR A 13 -5.23 7.58 -5.81
N LEU A 14 -5.80 7.25 -4.67
CA LEU A 14 -6.35 8.20 -3.71
C LEU A 14 -5.41 8.35 -2.52
N GLN A 15 -4.95 9.58 -2.25
CA GLN A 15 -4.23 9.90 -1.01
C GLN A 15 -5.20 10.42 0.04
N CYS A 16 -5.26 9.72 1.17
CA CYS A 16 -6.00 10.14 2.35
C CYS A 16 -5.07 10.79 3.39
N ALA A 17 -5.25 10.52 4.69
CA ALA A 17 -4.35 11.03 5.73
C ALA A 17 -3.00 10.31 5.65
N ALA A 18 -2.15 10.77 4.75
CA ALA A 18 -0.88 10.18 4.37
C ALA A 18 0.28 11.17 4.47
N CYS A 19 1.50 10.65 4.56
CA CYS A 19 2.74 11.43 4.44
C CYS A 19 3.32 11.42 3.01
N SER A 20 2.64 10.80 2.04
CA SER A 20 3.10 10.53 0.67
C SER A 20 4.30 9.56 0.57
N GLY A 21 4.71 8.95 1.69
CA GLY A 21 5.87 8.05 1.74
C GLY A 21 5.68 6.79 0.90
N CYS A 22 4.45 6.28 0.79
CA CYS A 22 4.16 5.10 -0.02
C CYS A 22 4.29 5.42 -1.52
N ALA A 23 3.76 6.54 -1.99
CA ALA A 23 3.93 7.02 -3.36
C ALA A 23 5.41 7.24 -3.70
N VAL A 24 6.19 7.88 -2.79
CA VAL A 24 7.64 8.07 -2.96
C VAL A 24 8.37 6.74 -3.00
N SER A 25 7.99 5.76 -2.17
CA SER A 25 8.60 4.43 -2.18
C SER A 25 8.42 3.73 -3.52
N ILE A 26 7.23 3.80 -4.12
CA ILE A 26 6.96 3.19 -5.43
C ILE A 26 7.90 3.73 -6.52
N LEU A 27 8.28 5.00 -6.45
CA LEU A 27 9.23 5.60 -7.40
C LEU A 27 10.61 4.95 -7.36
N ASN A 28 10.96 4.26 -6.27
CA ASN A 28 12.22 3.49 -6.15
C ASN A 28 12.15 2.08 -6.77
N SER A 29 11.04 1.72 -7.42
CA SER A 29 10.96 0.47 -8.16
C SER A 29 11.94 0.49 -9.31
N VAL A 30 12.79 -0.55 -9.42
CA VAL A 30 13.85 -0.62 -10.42
C VAL A 30 13.47 -1.53 -11.58
N SER A 31 12.85 -2.66 -11.29
CA SER A 31 12.49 -3.66 -12.31
C SER A 31 11.16 -4.35 -11.95
N PRO A 32 10.05 -3.97 -12.60
CA PRO A 32 9.92 -2.86 -13.56
C PRO A 32 10.00 -1.49 -12.86
N SER A 33 10.58 -0.49 -13.51
CA SER A 33 10.55 0.88 -12.99
C SER A 33 9.16 1.47 -13.14
N ILE A 34 8.87 2.55 -12.41
CA ILE A 34 7.56 3.23 -12.49
C ILE A 34 7.24 3.69 -13.92
N LYS A 35 8.26 4.05 -14.69
CA LYS A 35 8.10 4.36 -16.12
C LYS A 35 7.55 3.16 -16.90
N HIS A 36 8.10 1.97 -16.69
CA HIS A 36 7.61 0.75 -17.33
C HIS A 36 6.19 0.41 -16.88
N VAL A 37 5.85 0.68 -15.61
CA VAL A 37 4.51 0.43 -15.08
C VAL A 37 3.45 1.35 -15.69
N LEU A 38 3.77 2.64 -15.90
CA LEU A 38 2.80 3.66 -16.32
C LEU A 38 2.81 3.95 -17.82
N ILE A 39 3.92 3.75 -18.52
CA ILE A 39 4.08 4.14 -19.93
C ILE A 39 4.19 2.93 -20.84
N ASP A 40 4.93 1.92 -20.41
CA ASP A 40 5.11 0.70 -21.19
C ASP A 40 4.04 -0.34 -20.81
N GLU A 41 3.93 -1.41 -21.56
CA GLU A 41 3.12 -2.56 -21.17
C GLU A 41 3.84 -3.28 -20.01
N VAL A 42 3.26 -3.26 -18.78
CA VAL A 42 3.78 -4.03 -17.63
C VAL A 42 3.93 -5.51 -18.00
N ILE A 43 3.00 -5.97 -18.81
CA ILE A 43 2.91 -7.32 -19.35
C ILE A 43 2.46 -7.18 -20.79
N PRO A 44 3.03 -7.91 -21.75
CA PRO A 44 2.64 -7.83 -23.15
C PRO A 44 1.12 -7.94 -23.34
N GLY A 45 0.51 -6.92 -23.92
CA GLY A 45 -0.94 -6.81 -24.14
C GLY A 45 -1.74 -6.24 -22.96
N LYS A 46 -1.09 -5.80 -21.87
CA LYS A 46 -1.76 -5.22 -20.70
C LYS A 46 -1.08 -3.93 -20.25
N HIS A 47 -1.85 -2.87 -20.14
CA HIS A 47 -1.37 -1.53 -19.77
C HIS A 47 -2.10 -1.00 -18.53
N VAL A 48 -1.36 -0.42 -17.59
CA VAL A 48 -1.91 0.30 -16.44
C VAL A 48 -2.21 1.72 -16.87
N ASN A 49 -3.49 2.08 -16.90
CA ASN A 49 -3.94 3.44 -17.20
C ASN A 49 -4.20 4.18 -15.89
N LEU A 50 -3.19 4.93 -15.38
CA LEU A 50 -3.33 5.75 -14.18
C LEU A 50 -4.20 6.96 -14.47
N ARG A 51 -5.48 6.89 -14.10
CA ARG A 51 -6.49 7.92 -14.35
C ARG A 51 -6.37 9.10 -13.38
N PHE A 52 -6.13 8.82 -12.11
CA PHE A 52 -6.03 9.83 -11.07
C PHE A 52 -4.88 9.54 -10.11
N HIS A 53 -4.09 10.58 -9.82
CA HIS A 53 -3.09 10.57 -8.75
C HIS A 53 -2.81 12.02 -8.35
N PRO A 54 -3.07 12.44 -7.10
CA PRO A 54 -3.10 13.86 -6.72
C PRO A 54 -1.74 14.58 -6.85
N THR A 55 -0.62 13.83 -6.84
CA THR A 55 0.73 14.42 -6.90
C THR A 55 1.40 14.36 -8.27
N VAL A 56 0.91 13.55 -9.22
CA VAL A 56 1.55 13.41 -10.55
C VAL A 56 0.66 13.82 -11.71
N MET A 57 -0.66 13.95 -11.50
CA MET A 57 -1.56 14.39 -12.54
C MET A 57 -1.38 15.90 -12.81
N ALA A 58 -1.59 16.32 -14.07
CA ALA A 58 -1.51 17.73 -14.46
C ALA A 58 -2.80 18.50 -14.16
N ALA A 59 -3.95 17.82 -14.08
CA ALA A 59 -5.24 18.44 -13.78
C ALA A 59 -5.35 18.83 -12.31
N SER A 60 -6.13 19.87 -12.03
CA SER A 60 -6.47 20.33 -10.68
C SER A 60 -7.91 20.83 -10.62
N GLY A 61 -8.46 20.97 -9.40
CA GLY A 61 -9.84 21.45 -9.18
C GLY A 61 -10.88 20.57 -9.84
N ASP A 62 -11.92 21.17 -10.42
CA ASP A 62 -13.05 20.47 -11.01
C ASP A 62 -12.66 19.47 -12.10
N LEU A 63 -11.63 19.79 -12.91
CA LEU A 63 -11.15 18.89 -13.95
C LEU A 63 -10.57 17.59 -13.36
N ALA A 64 -9.87 17.67 -12.22
CA ALA A 64 -9.34 16.49 -11.55
C ALA A 64 -10.46 15.66 -10.90
N LEU A 65 -11.43 16.31 -10.29
CA LEU A 65 -12.61 15.64 -9.72
C LEU A 65 -13.45 14.96 -10.79
N GLN A 66 -13.62 15.60 -11.94
CA GLN A 66 -14.32 15.02 -13.08
C GLN A 66 -13.70 13.68 -13.49
N VAL A 67 -12.36 13.55 -13.49
CA VAL A 67 -11.68 12.29 -13.81
C VAL A 67 -12.02 11.19 -12.80
N LEU A 68 -12.16 11.52 -11.50
CA LEU A 68 -12.59 10.53 -10.49
C LEU A 68 -14.01 10.04 -10.78
N GLU A 69 -14.92 10.96 -11.03
CA GLU A 69 -16.33 10.69 -11.30
C GLU A 69 -16.53 9.89 -12.58
N ASP A 70 -15.90 10.34 -13.69
CA ASP A 70 -15.96 9.65 -14.97
C ASP A 70 -15.38 8.22 -14.83
N THR A 71 -14.28 8.06 -14.09
CA THR A 71 -13.70 6.73 -13.88
C THR A 71 -14.62 5.82 -13.08
N ALA A 72 -15.24 6.32 -12.01
CA ALA A 72 -16.18 5.55 -11.21
C ALA A 72 -17.42 5.14 -12.02
N TYR A 73 -17.92 6.04 -12.87
CA TYR A 73 -19.11 5.80 -13.66
C TYR A 73 -18.84 4.93 -14.91
N ASP A 74 -17.84 5.31 -15.73
CA ASP A 74 -17.56 4.66 -17.02
C ASP A 74 -16.84 3.32 -16.86
N CYS A 75 -16.07 3.16 -15.77
CA CYS A 75 -15.26 1.97 -15.51
C CYS A 75 -15.76 1.18 -14.30
N ALA A 76 -17.03 1.31 -13.93
CA ALA A 76 -17.60 0.60 -12.77
C ALA A 76 -17.25 -0.89 -12.79
N GLN A 77 -16.73 -1.41 -11.66
CA GLN A 77 -16.21 -2.78 -11.50
C GLN A 77 -15.06 -3.16 -12.43
N GLY A 78 -14.43 -2.19 -13.08
CA GLY A 78 -13.33 -2.41 -14.01
C GLY A 78 -12.04 -1.68 -13.67
N TYR A 79 -12.00 -0.84 -12.61
CA TYR A 79 -10.80 -0.13 -12.19
C TYR A 79 -10.25 -0.66 -10.85
N LEU A 80 -8.95 -0.50 -10.67
CA LEU A 80 -8.30 -0.74 -9.38
C LEU A 80 -8.25 0.57 -8.59
N LEU A 81 -8.68 0.51 -7.32
CA LEU A 81 -8.56 1.62 -6.39
C LEU A 81 -7.36 1.40 -5.48
N ILE A 82 -6.41 2.32 -5.48
CA ILE A 82 -5.28 2.33 -4.55
C ILE A 82 -5.53 3.43 -3.54
N ILE A 83 -5.50 3.08 -2.25
CA ILE A 83 -5.67 4.03 -1.15
C ILE A 83 -4.39 4.07 -0.34
N GLU A 84 -3.74 5.24 -0.28
CA GLU A 84 -2.63 5.57 0.60
C GLU A 84 -3.13 6.41 1.78
N GLY A 85 -2.72 6.03 3.00
CA GLY A 85 -3.08 6.79 4.20
C GLY A 85 -4.33 6.29 4.91
N ALA A 86 -4.51 6.69 6.16
CA ALA A 86 -5.69 6.39 6.96
C ALA A 86 -6.87 7.30 6.57
N ILE A 87 -8.08 6.91 6.97
CA ILE A 87 -9.30 7.60 6.57
C ILE A 87 -9.86 8.35 7.79
N PRO A 88 -9.82 9.70 7.80
CA PRO A 88 -10.42 10.50 8.86
C PRO A 88 -11.94 10.35 8.86
N THR A 89 -12.53 10.09 10.03
CA THR A 89 -13.99 9.93 10.18
C THR A 89 -14.63 10.94 11.13
N ALA A 90 -13.86 11.55 12.03
CA ALA A 90 -14.40 12.52 12.98
C ALA A 90 -15.03 13.73 12.26
N ALA A 91 -16.14 14.25 12.81
CA ALA A 91 -16.93 15.32 12.20
C ALA A 91 -17.31 15.03 10.74
N ASP A 92 -17.80 13.81 10.48
CA ASP A 92 -18.18 13.33 9.14
C ASP A 92 -17.06 13.40 8.08
N GLY A 93 -15.81 13.22 8.53
CA GLY A 93 -14.63 13.21 7.67
C GLY A 93 -14.04 14.60 7.39
N ALA A 94 -14.48 15.65 8.09
CA ALA A 94 -14.05 17.04 7.84
C ALA A 94 -12.55 17.30 8.09
N TYR A 95 -11.82 16.35 8.70
CA TYR A 95 -10.37 16.48 8.93
C TYR A 95 -9.49 16.19 7.72
N GLY A 96 -10.07 15.82 6.58
CA GLY A 96 -9.33 15.62 5.35
C GLY A 96 -10.24 15.64 4.14
N SER A 97 -9.84 16.37 3.10
CA SER A 97 -10.60 16.48 1.85
C SER A 97 -9.72 16.24 0.62
N VAL A 98 -10.36 15.78 -0.45
CA VAL A 98 -9.77 15.71 -1.79
C VAL A 98 -10.68 16.50 -2.72
N GLY A 99 -10.26 17.71 -3.05
CA GLY A 99 -11.04 18.63 -3.86
C GLY A 99 -12.19 19.31 -3.12
N GLU A 100 -12.91 20.13 -3.87
CA GLU A 100 -14.10 20.84 -3.40
C GLU A 100 -15.12 20.95 -4.54
N ARG A 101 -16.38 21.08 -4.20
CA ARG A 101 -17.45 21.35 -5.15
C ARG A 101 -18.31 22.52 -4.62
N GLU A 102 -18.53 23.53 -5.46
CA GLU A 102 -19.29 24.73 -5.09
C GLU A 102 -18.78 25.40 -3.79
N GLY A 103 -17.47 25.38 -3.56
CA GLY A 103 -16.83 25.91 -2.35
C GLY A 103 -16.92 25.03 -1.10
N HIS A 104 -17.44 23.82 -1.22
CA HIS A 104 -17.54 22.85 -0.12
C HIS A 104 -16.48 21.75 -0.30
N PRO A 105 -15.57 21.53 0.70
CA PRO A 105 -14.60 20.44 0.65
C PRO A 105 -15.29 19.08 0.58
N ILE A 106 -14.78 18.19 -0.28
CA ILE A 106 -15.27 16.81 -0.37
C ILE A 106 -14.41 15.95 0.57
N PRO A 107 -14.99 15.35 1.63
CA PRO A 107 -14.24 14.52 2.55
C PRO A 107 -13.58 13.30 1.88
N MET A 108 -12.37 12.96 2.29
CA MET A 108 -11.69 11.71 1.87
C MET A 108 -12.58 10.48 2.10
N LEU A 109 -13.30 10.47 3.22
CA LEU A 109 -14.23 9.40 3.58
C LEU A 109 -15.32 9.21 2.51
N GLN A 110 -15.83 10.31 1.94
CA GLN A 110 -16.84 10.24 0.88
C GLN A 110 -16.27 9.59 -0.36
N HIS A 111 -15.10 10.04 -0.86
CA HIS A 111 -14.44 9.42 -2.01
C HIS A 111 -14.12 7.94 -1.79
N VAL A 112 -13.66 7.58 -0.59
CA VAL A 112 -13.36 6.17 -0.25
C VAL A 112 -14.62 5.31 -0.35
N ARG A 113 -15.77 5.80 0.08
CA ARG A 113 -17.06 5.09 -0.03
C ARG A 113 -17.52 4.99 -1.47
N GLU A 114 -17.60 6.10 -2.18
CA GLU A 114 -18.10 6.16 -3.55
C GLU A 114 -17.23 5.36 -4.51
N LEU A 115 -15.91 5.56 -4.49
CA LEU A 115 -14.99 4.82 -5.34
C LEU A 115 -14.84 3.35 -4.92
N GLY A 116 -14.87 3.09 -3.62
CA GLY A 116 -14.75 1.73 -3.09
C GLY A 116 -15.88 0.82 -3.51
N GLU A 117 -17.11 1.33 -3.56
CA GLU A 117 -18.29 0.53 -3.95
C GLU A 117 -18.22 0.01 -5.40
N TRP A 118 -17.60 0.79 -6.30
CA TRP A 118 -17.58 0.50 -7.74
C TRP A 118 -16.24 -0.01 -8.25
N ALA A 119 -15.23 -0.15 -7.41
CA ALA A 119 -13.94 -0.68 -7.81
C ALA A 119 -14.00 -2.20 -8.06
N LEU A 120 -13.17 -2.69 -8.99
CA LEU A 120 -12.92 -4.12 -9.17
C LEU A 120 -12.28 -4.71 -7.90
N ALA A 121 -11.32 -4.00 -7.35
CA ALA A 121 -10.64 -4.30 -6.10
C ALA A 121 -9.98 -3.05 -5.54
N THR A 122 -9.71 -3.06 -4.24
CA THR A 122 -8.96 -2.01 -3.56
C THR A 122 -7.64 -2.55 -3.02
N ILE A 123 -6.56 -1.79 -3.23
CA ILE A 123 -5.27 -2.04 -2.60
C ILE A 123 -5.04 -0.96 -1.53
N ALA A 124 -5.07 -1.36 -0.26
CA ALA A 124 -4.69 -0.50 0.86
C ALA A 124 -3.17 -0.47 0.97
N LEU A 125 -2.57 0.62 0.50
CA LEU A 125 -1.12 0.77 0.37
C LEU A 125 -0.53 1.49 1.57
N GLY A 126 0.37 0.80 2.25
CA GLY A 126 1.00 1.27 3.48
C GLY A 126 0.21 0.93 4.74
N THR A 127 0.90 0.92 5.87
CA THR A 127 0.34 0.55 7.18
C THR A 127 -0.78 1.50 7.61
N CYS A 128 -0.75 2.77 7.19
CA CYS A 128 -1.84 3.70 7.48
C CYS A 128 -3.15 3.28 6.82
N ALA A 129 -3.13 2.92 5.54
CA ALA A 129 -4.31 2.45 4.83
C ALA A 129 -4.76 1.06 5.30
N ALA A 130 -3.80 0.15 5.52
CA ALA A 130 -4.08 -1.24 5.90
C ALA A 130 -4.63 -1.37 7.34
N PHE A 131 -4.07 -0.60 8.30
CA PHE A 131 -4.29 -0.78 9.74
C PHE A 131 -4.51 0.52 10.51
N GLY A 132 -4.66 1.66 9.84
CA GLY A 132 -4.77 2.98 10.48
C GLY A 132 -3.42 3.64 10.78
N GLY A 133 -2.41 2.87 11.13
CA GLY A 133 -1.02 3.30 11.32
C GLY A 133 -0.83 4.47 12.28
N ILE A 134 0.13 5.34 11.97
CA ILE A 134 0.45 6.52 12.79
C ILE A 134 -0.74 7.49 12.93
N PRO A 135 -1.53 7.79 11.88
CA PRO A 135 -2.68 8.69 12.02
C PRO A 135 -3.76 8.18 12.98
N ALA A 136 -3.95 6.86 13.09
CA ALA A 136 -4.91 6.25 14.02
C ALA A 136 -4.37 6.05 15.43
N ALA A 137 -3.08 6.34 15.68
CA ALA A 137 -2.50 6.22 17.01
C ALA A 137 -3.14 7.19 17.99
N LYS A 138 -3.32 6.74 19.26
CA LYS A 138 -3.93 7.58 20.30
C LYS A 138 -3.15 8.87 20.52
N PRO A 139 -3.83 10.01 20.69
CA PRO A 139 -5.28 10.20 21.00
C PRO A 139 -6.22 10.16 19.80
N ASN A 140 -5.77 10.09 18.56
CA ASN A 140 -6.55 10.01 17.31
C ASN A 140 -7.72 11.04 17.23
N PRO A 141 -7.45 12.34 17.29
CA PRO A 141 -8.50 13.35 17.30
C PRO A 141 -9.29 13.45 15.99
N SER A 142 -8.70 13.03 14.88
CA SER A 142 -9.33 12.99 13.55
C SER A 142 -10.17 11.73 13.31
N GLY A 143 -10.17 10.77 14.27
CA GLY A 143 -10.89 9.50 14.12
C GLY A 143 -10.40 8.69 12.91
N CYS A 144 -9.11 8.70 12.64
CA CYS A 144 -8.56 7.94 11.53
C CYS A 144 -8.73 6.43 11.73
N ILE A 145 -9.17 5.75 10.66
CA ILE A 145 -9.38 4.29 10.60
C ILE A 145 -8.69 3.71 9.36
N SER A 146 -8.61 2.38 9.31
CA SER A 146 -8.15 1.64 8.12
C SER A 146 -9.20 1.63 7.00
N VAL A 147 -8.78 1.25 5.79
CA VAL A 147 -9.69 1.01 4.66
C VAL A 147 -10.69 -0.10 4.99
N ARG A 148 -10.24 -1.18 5.65
CA ARG A 148 -11.09 -2.29 6.07
C ARG A 148 -12.22 -1.80 6.96
N GLU A 149 -11.91 -1.05 8.02
CA GLU A 149 -12.90 -0.50 8.94
C GLU A 149 -13.87 0.47 8.25
N ALA A 150 -13.37 1.29 7.31
CA ALA A 150 -14.22 2.18 6.52
C ALA A 150 -15.21 1.40 5.65
N TYR A 151 -14.77 0.30 5.03
CA TYR A 151 -15.62 -0.57 4.20
C TYR A 151 -16.64 -1.33 5.04
N GLU A 152 -16.22 -1.91 6.16
CA GLU A 152 -17.11 -2.60 7.09
C GLU A 152 -18.23 -1.66 7.60
N THR A 153 -17.86 -0.42 7.96
CA THR A 153 -18.82 0.60 8.43
C THR A 153 -19.80 1.03 7.32
N ALA A 154 -19.33 1.06 6.06
CA ALA A 154 -20.17 1.47 4.93
C ALA A 154 -20.92 0.31 4.26
N GLY A 155 -20.66 -0.94 4.66
CA GLY A 155 -21.26 -2.13 4.02
C GLY A 155 -20.71 -2.41 2.61
N ILE A 156 -19.46 -1.99 2.33
CA ILE A 156 -18.79 -2.20 1.04
C ILE A 156 -18.12 -3.57 1.06
N HIS A 157 -18.38 -4.35 0.02
CA HIS A 157 -17.88 -5.74 -0.12
C HIS A 157 -16.83 -5.91 -1.21
N THR A 158 -16.30 -4.82 -1.74
CA THR A 158 -15.23 -4.84 -2.75
C THR A 158 -14.00 -5.57 -2.21
N PRO A 159 -13.40 -6.48 -3.00
CA PRO A 159 -12.20 -7.19 -2.60
C PRO A 159 -11.09 -6.24 -2.17
N LEU A 160 -10.50 -6.50 -0.98
CA LEU A 160 -9.45 -5.69 -0.39
C LEU A 160 -8.15 -6.48 -0.28
N ILE A 161 -7.05 -5.87 -0.70
CA ILE A 161 -5.70 -6.41 -0.57
C ILE A 161 -4.88 -5.40 0.24
N ASN A 162 -4.33 -5.83 1.37
CA ASN A 162 -3.45 -4.99 2.19
C ASN A 162 -1.99 -5.18 1.78
N VAL A 163 -1.32 -4.08 1.47
CA VAL A 163 0.12 -4.04 1.20
C VAL A 163 0.77 -3.10 2.24
N PRO A 164 0.88 -3.53 3.52
CA PRO A 164 1.40 -2.69 4.58
C PRO A 164 2.91 -2.47 4.46
N GLY A 165 3.39 -1.49 5.19
CA GLY A 165 4.76 -1.01 5.28
C GLY A 165 4.75 0.48 5.54
N CYS A 166 5.78 1.02 6.18
CA CYS A 166 5.88 2.45 6.47
C CYS A 166 7.24 3.00 6.04
N PRO A 167 7.38 3.20 4.69
CA PRO A 167 6.50 2.81 3.58
C PRO A 167 6.61 1.32 3.20
N PRO A 168 5.72 0.78 2.35
CA PRO A 168 5.86 -0.57 1.80
C PRO A 168 7.01 -0.65 0.80
N HIS A 169 7.58 -1.85 0.64
CA HIS A 169 8.59 -2.09 -0.39
C HIS A 169 7.98 -1.91 -1.80
N PRO A 170 8.65 -1.25 -2.74
CA PRO A 170 8.13 -1.05 -4.09
C PRO A 170 7.70 -2.35 -4.77
N ASP A 171 8.50 -3.41 -4.65
CA ASP A 171 8.21 -4.71 -5.28
C ASP A 171 6.96 -5.39 -4.70
N TRP A 172 6.60 -5.14 -3.44
CA TRP A 172 5.37 -5.66 -2.87
C TRP A 172 4.14 -5.09 -3.57
N PHE A 173 4.16 -3.79 -3.83
CA PHE A 173 3.10 -3.13 -4.57
C PHE A 173 3.08 -3.56 -6.04
N VAL A 174 4.20 -3.43 -6.74
CA VAL A 174 4.30 -3.76 -8.18
C VAL A 174 4.00 -5.25 -8.41
N GLY A 175 4.51 -6.14 -7.55
CA GLY A 175 4.21 -7.57 -7.62
C GLY A 175 2.74 -7.90 -7.36
N THR A 176 2.07 -7.17 -6.44
CA THR A 176 0.63 -7.33 -6.21
C THR A 176 -0.17 -6.89 -7.42
N VAL A 177 0.13 -5.72 -7.99
CA VAL A 177 -0.53 -5.24 -9.23
C VAL A 177 -0.27 -6.21 -10.39
N ALA A 178 0.96 -6.66 -10.58
CA ALA A 178 1.29 -7.64 -11.62
C ALA A 178 0.54 -8.96 -11.43
N HIS A 179 0.36 -9.43 -10.19
CA HIS A 179 -0.44 -10.62 -9.90
C HIS A 179 -1.90 -10.43 -10.35
N VAL A 180 -2.51 -9.30 -9.98
CA VAL A 180 -3.90 -8.99 -10.36
C VAL A 180 -4.05 -8.93 -11.89
N LEU A 181 -3.10 -8.31 -12.58
CA LEU A 181 -3.13 -8.21 -14.05
C LEU A 181 -2.95 -9.56 -14.76
N LEU A 182 -2.09 -10.44 -14.21
CA LEU A 182 -1.76 -11.72 -14.83
C LEU A 182 -2.75 -12.81 -14.51
N ARG A 183 -3.17 -12.90 -13.26
CA ARG A 183 -3.88 -14.04 -12.68
C ARG A 183 -5.27 -13.71 -12.18
N GLY A 184 -5.63 -12.41 -12.18
CA GLY A 184 -6.84 -11.92 -11.55
C GLY A 184 -6.65 -11.70 -10.04
N LEU A 185 -7.76 -11.49 -9.34
CA LEU A 185 -7.74 -11.26 -7.89
C LEU A 185 -7.18 -12.48 -7.14
N PRO A 186 -6.32 -12.25 -6.13
CA PRO A 186 -5.80 -13.34 -5.32
C PRO A 186 -6.93 -14.03 -4.56
N GLY A 187 -6.93 -15.37 -4.59
CA GLY A 187 -7.85 -16.15 -3.77
C GLY A 187 -7.48 -16.09 -2.27
N PRO A 188 -8.39 -16.56 -1.39
CA PRO A 188 -8.16 -16.54 0.06
C PRO A 188 -6.89 -17.28 0.49
N GLU A 189 -6.48 -18.31 -0.26
CA GLU A 189 -5.28 -19.07 0.00
C GLU A 189 -3.98 -18.28 -0.25
N ALA A 190 -4.03 -17.27 -1.11
CA ALA A 190 -2.88 -16.41 -1.44
C ALA A 190 -2.71 -15.23 -0.47
N LEU A 191 -3.71 -14.97 0.37
CA LEU A 191 -3.71 -13.92 1.39
C LEU A 191 -3.63 -14.53 2.80
N ASP A 192 -3.05 -13.79 3.73
CA ASP A 192 -3.11 -14.12 5.16
C ASP A 192 -4.39 -13.56 5.82
N GLU A 193 -4.54 -13.75 7.13
CA GLU A 193 -5.69 -13.27 7.91
C GLU A 193 -5.85 -11.74 7.92
N HIS A 194 -4.77 -11.03 7.63
CA HIS A 194 -4.74 -9.58 7.50
C HIS A 194 -4.89 -9.10 6.05
N LEU A 195 -5.29 -9.99 5.13
CA LEU A 195 -5.44 -9.73 3.68
C LEU A 195 -4.13 -9.32 2.99
N ARG A 196 -2.97 -9.70 3.55
CA ARG A 196 -1.65 -9.43 2.97
C ARG A 196 -1.24 -10.58 2.03
N PRO A 197 -0.63 -10.31 0.86
CA PRO A 197 -0.12 -11.36 -0.01
C PRO A 197 0.94 -12.23 0.67
N LYS A 198 0.68 -13.51 0.87
CA LYS A 198 1.63 -14.46 1.49
C LYS A 198 2.95 -14.56 0.76
N ALA A 199 2.98 -14.22 -0.53
CA ALA A 199 4.21 -14.15 -1.31
C ALA A 199 5.26 -13.20 -0.72
N PHE A 200 4.83 -12.18 0.05
CA PHE A 200 5.69 -11.17 0.67
C PHE A 200 5.65 -11.22 2.19
N TYR A 201 4.49 -11.58 2.75
CA TYR A 201 4.22 -11.52 4.20
C TYR A 201 3.99 -12.90 4.82
N GLY A 202 4.31 -13.99 4.10
CA GLY A 202 4.06 -15.37 4.57
C GLY A 202 5.07 -15.88 5.59
N GLN A 203 6.20 -15.20 5.79
CA GLN A 203 7.28 -15.66 6.68
C GLN A 203 7.68 -14.57 7.66
N LEU A 204 8.08 -14.98 8.87
CA LEU A 204 8.65 -14.07 9.84
C LEU A 204 10.04 -13.59 9.40
N ILE A 205 10.32 -12.31 9.60
CA ILE A 205 11.65 -11.73 9.40
C ILE A 205 12.71 -12.56 10.15
N HIS A 206 12.38 -12.99 11.36
CA HIS A 206 13.29 -13.74 12.21
C HIS A 206 13.71 -15.10 11.63
N GLU A 207 12.87 -15.75 10.82
CA GLU A 207 13.18 -17.05 10.20
C GLU A 207 14.35 -16.95 9.22
N ASN A 208 14.45 -15.84 8.49
CA ASN A 208 15.49 -15.61 7.50
C ASN A 208 16.54 -14.56 7.95
N CYS A 209 16.54 -14.20 9.24
CA CYS A 209 17.45 -13.19 9.77
C CYS A 209 18.88 -13.73 9.84
N PRO A 210 19.90 -13.04 9.28
CA PRO A 210 21.30 -13.49 9.36
C PRO A 210 21.85 -13.46 10.80
N ARG A 211 21.13 -12.80 11.74
CA ARG A 211 21.48 -12.77 13.17
C ARG A 211 20.73 -13.82 13.99
N ARG A 212 20.02 -14.77 13.34
CA ARG A 212 19.24 -15.79 14.01
C ARG A 212 20.10 -16.66 14.95
N ALA A 213 21.28 -17.06 14.50
CA ALA A 213 22.20 -17.87 15.31
C ALA A 213 22.53 -17.20 16.66
N TYR A 214 22.76 -15.87 16.67
CA TYR A 214 22.99 -15.15 17.92
C TYR A 214 21.80 -15.20 18.88
N PHE A 215 20.58 -15.18 18.35
CA PHE A 215 19.38 -15.32 19.17
C PHE A 215 19.32 -16.70 19.83
N ASP A 216 19.57 -17.74 19.04
CA ASP A 216 19.52 -19.14 19.50
C ASP A 216 20.63 -19.43 20.53
N GLU A 217 21.79 -18.74 20.43
CA GLU A 217 22.90 -18.79 21.39
C GLU A 217 22.70 -17.86 22.62
N GLY A 218 21.64 -17.05 22.66
CA GLY A 218 21.44 -16.06 23.73
C GLY A 218 22.42 -14.88 23.71
N LYS A 219 23.08 -14.63 22.57
CA LYS A 219 24.03 -13.52 22.40
C LYS A 219 23.30 -12.29 21.88
N PHE A 220 23.00 -11.35 22.77
CA PHE A 220 22.27 -10.13 22.45
C PHE A 220 23.18 -8.89 22.47
N ALA A 221 23.02 -8.04 21.44
CA ALA A 221 23.64 -6.71 21.41
C ALA A 221 23.08 -5.82 22.51
N LYS A 222 23.95 -5.07 23.21
CA LYS A 222 23.57 -4.16 24.30
C LYS A 222 23.50 -2.71 23.86
N LYS A 223 24.13 -2.36 22.77
CA LYS A 223 24.11 -1.04 22.12
C LYS A 223 24.22 -1.20 20.61
N PHE A 224 23.89 -0.13 19.87
CA PHE A 224 24.06 -0.10 18.42
C PHE A 224 25.54 -0.32 18.05
N GLY A 225 25.77 -1.19 17.06
CA GLY A 225 27.09 -1.56 16.57
C GLY A 225 27.70 -2.79 17.25
N ASP A 226 27.14 -3.26 18.37
CA ASP A 226 27.60 -4.49 19.00
C ASP A 226 27.27 -5.72 18.11
N GLU A 227 28.12 -6.73 18.23
CA GLU A 227 27.84 -8.05 17.67
C GLU A 227 26.74 -8.74 18.49
N GLY A 228 25.79 -9.42 17.79
CA GLY A 228 24.71 -10.15 18.43
C GLY A 228 23.34 -9.87 17.85
N CYS A 229 22.32 -10.53 18.40
CA CYS A 229 20.93 -10.28 18.03
C CYS A 229 20.44 -8.93 18.58
N LEU A 230 19.69 -8.17 17.78
CA LEU A 230 19.18 -6.84 18.18
C LEU A 230 17.87 -6.92 19.01
N TYR A 231 17.48 -8.09 19.47
CA TYR A 231 16.21 -8.30 20.19
C TYR A 231 16.11 -7.41 21.44
N GLU A 232 17.16 -7.35 22.26
CA GLU A 232 17.17 -6.51 23.46
C GLU A 232 17.25 -4.99 23.16
N LEU A 233 17.55 -4.60 21.93
CA LEU A 233 17.45 -3.24 21.45
C LEU A 233 16.05 -2.91 20.87
N GLY A 234 15.06 -3.80 21.07
CA GLY A 234 13.68 -3.60 20.67
C GLY A 234 13.34 -4.09 19.26
N CYS A 235 14.15 -4.98 18.69
CA CYS A 235 13.86 -5.56 17.37
C CYS A 235 12.56 -6.36 17.38
N LYS A 236 11.64 -6.02 16.48
CA LYS A 236 10.35 -6.68 16.27
C LYS A 236 10.39 -7.84 15.26
N GLY A 237 11.58 -8.19 14.74
CA GLY A 237 11.75 -9.27 13.76
C GLY A 237 11.05 -10.59 14.12
N PRO A 238 11.04 -11.05 15.40
CA PRO A 238 10.36 -12.28 15.80
C PRO A 238 8.83 -12.29 15.66
N ILE A 239 8.20 -11.14 15.50
CA ILE A 239 6.75 -11.00 15.38
C ILE A 239 6.33 -10.30 14.08
N THR A 240 7.26 -10.04 13.17
CA THR A 240 7.02 -9.27 11.93
C THR A 240 7.10 -10.18 10.72
N HIS A 241 6.04 -10.19 9.91
CA HIS A 241 5.95 -10.99 8.71
C HIS A 241 6.32 -10.17 7.46
N ALA A 242 7.53 -10.36 6.93
CA ALA A 242 7.97 -9.74 5.69
C ALA A 242 9.23 -10.42 5.12
N ASP A 243 9.45 -10.30 3.83
CA ASP A 243 10.60 -10.86 3.13
C ASP A 243 11.82 -9.92 3.08
N CYS A 244 11.89 -8.88 3.93
CA CYS A 244 13.00 -7.91 3.99
C CYS A 244 14.40 -8.55 4.09
N PRO A 245 14.61 -9.67 4.84
CA PRO A 245 15.92 -10.33 4.91
C PRO A 245 16.38 -10.91 3.59
N LEU A 246 15.45 -11.30 2.73
CA LEU A 246 15.70 -11.94 1.43
C LEU A 246 15.71 -10.92 0.30
N ARG A 247 14.76 -9.99 0.31
CA ARG A 247 14.57 -8.99 -0.74
C ARG A 247 15.56 -7.83 -0.62
N HIS A 248 15.82 -7.38 0.61
CA HIS A 248 16.50 -6.13 0.92
C HIS A 248 15.77 -4.90 0.34
N TRP A 249 16.32 -3.71 0.56
CA TRP A 249 15.78 -2.43 0.09
C TRP A 249 16.75 -1.76 -0.88
N ASN A 250 16.28 -0.74 -1.59
CA ASN A 250 17.10 0.05 -2.51
C ASN A 250 17.84 -0.84 -3.54
N ASN A 251 17.06 -1.62 -4.28
CA ASN A 251 17.57 -2.57 -5.27
C ASN A 251 18.53 -3.64 -4.69
N GLY A 252 18.11 -4.21 -3.55
CA GLY A 252 18.84 -5.33 -2.93
C GLY A 252 20.09 -4.91 -2.15
N THR A 253 20.32 -3.60 -1.96
CA THR A 253 21.56 -3.10 -1.33
C THR A 253 21.67 -3.55 0.13
N ASN A 254 20.67 -3.30 0.94
CA ASN A 254 20.65 -3.66 2.36
C ASN A 254 19.25 -3.45 2.97
N TRP A 255 19.11 -3.72 4.26
CA TRP A 255 17.89 -3.54 5.02
C TRP A 255 18.20 -3.17 6.49
N VAL A 256 17.18 -2.86 7.27
CA VAL A 256 17.32 -2.24 8.60
C VAL A 256 18.22 -3.03 9.55
N ILE A 257 18.00 -4.35 9.69
CA ILE A 257 18.83 -5.20 10.59
C ILE A 257 20.24 -5.40 9.99
N GLY A 258 20.36 -5.49 8.68
CA GLY A 258 21.66 -5.53 7.99
C GLY A 258 22.51 -4.28 8.26
N ASN A 259 21.87 -3.13 8.48
CA ASN A 259 22.51 -1.87 8.86
C ASN A 259 22.62 -1.66 10.38
N ASN A 260 22.56 -2.71 11.18
CA ASN A 260 22.66 -2.65 12.65
C ASN A 260 21.57 -1.85 13.38
N ALA A 261 20.39 -1.68 12.77
CA ALA A 261 19.24 -1.08 13.41
C ALA A 261 18.12 -2.13 13.62
N PRO A 262 17.39 -2.10 14.75
CA PRO A 262 16.33 -3.06 15.03
C PRO A 262 15.16 -2.86 14.07
N CYS A 263 14.49 -3.96 13.71
CA CYS A 263 13.21 -3.91 12.98
C CYS A 263 12.12 -3.30 13.87
N ASN A 264 11.36 -2.35 13.34
CA ASN A 264 10.28 -1.66 14.07
C ASN A 264 8.90 -2.33 13.87
N GLY A 265 8.80 -3.40 13.06
CA GLY A 265 7.52 -4.04 12.77
C GLY A 265 6.60 -3.18 11.91
N CYS A 266 7.13 -2.47 10.93
CA CYS A 266 6.38 -1.46 10.16
C CYS A 266 5.26 -2.01 9.29
N VAL A 267 5.11 -3.31 9.20
CA VAL A 267 4.08 -4.02 8.41
C VAL A 267 3.00 -4.68 9.28
N GLU A 268 3.10 -4.55 10.60
CA GLU A 268 2.15 -5.08 11.58
C GLU A 268 1.19 -4.02 12.11
#